data_746ad4ac647e93a664e3a395989306a2
#
_entry.id   746ad4ac647e93a664e3a395989306a2
#
_cell.length_a   1.000
_cell.length_b   1.000
_cell.length_c   1.000
_cell.angle_alpha   90.00
_cell.angle_beta   90.00
_cell.angle_gamma   90.00
#
_symmetry.space_group_name_H-M   'P 1'
#
loop_
_entity.id
_entity.type
_entity.pdbx_description
1 polymer ?
#
loop_
_entity_poly.entity_id
_entity_poly.type
_entity_poly.pdbx_seq_one_letter_code
_entity_poly.pdbx_strand_id
1 'polypeptide(L)'
;MIQINNIRKKYGSSVILHGMTLRLEKSKAYGIVGENGAGKSTLFRCLAGLEHYQGNVIMEEHCRIGYLPDTPYFYPLVTGKEFLEFCLKAAHLPCTGEEINQYNKLFHLPLNSYPSKYSLGMRKCLMLMALMMQKCDFYIMDEPFNGLDVAGVILLKDWIVKRKREGSTFLISSHIISALTGICETLAYIHQGKMMKTYEGKEAVPKVIEDDLKKYILKEDI
;
A
#
# COMPACT_ATOMS: atom_id res chain seq x y z
N MET A 1 -15.99 7.24 3.78
CA MET A 1 -15.57 7.75 2.46
C MET A 1 -14.32 8.61 2.66
N ILE A 2 -13.30 8.46 1.77
CA ILE A 2 -12.08 9.25 1.79
C ILE A 2 -12.05 10.10 0.53
N GLN A 3 -11.83 11.42 0.68
CA GLN A 3 -11.70 12.34 -0.45
C GLN A 3 -10.31 12.95 -0.43
N ILE A 4 -9.60 12.77 -1.50
CA ILE A 4 -8.25 13.28 -1.73
C ILE A 4 -8.39 14.40 -2.75
N ASN A 5 -8.11 15.65 -2.36
CA ASN A 5 -8.39 16.83 -3.17
C ASN A 5 -7.13 17.63 -3.46
N ASN A 6 -6.73 17.66 -4.72
CA ASN A 6 -5.68 18.51 -5.27
C ASN A 6 -4.35 18.40 -4.52
N ILE A 7 -3.91 17.18 -4.21
CA ILE A 7 -2.65 16.94 -3.51
C ILE A 7 -1.47 17.31 -4.41
N ARG A 8 -0.68 18.29 -3.96
CA ARG A 8 0.54 18.76 -4.61
C ARG A 8 1.73 18.59 -3.69
N LYS A 9 2.82 18.10 -4.23
CA LYS A 9 4.08 17.90 -3.50
C LYS A 9 5.27 18.30 -4.33
N LYS A 10 6.21 18.99 -3.69
CA LYS A 10 7.53 19.31 -4.27
C LYS A 10 8.64 18.97 -3.30
N TYR A 11 9.81 18.63 -3.83
CA TYR A 11 11.07 18.54 -3.10
C TYR A 11 12.04 19.55 -3.70
N GLY A 12 12.42 20.56 -2.91
CA GLY A 12 13.16 21.71 -3.44
C GLY A 12 12.40 22.40 -4.56
N SER A 13 12.99 22.47 -5.75
CA SER A 13 12.36 23.02 -6.97
C SER A 13 11.55 22.01 -7.77
N SER A 14 11.73 20.69 -7.52
CA SER A 14 11.10 19.63 -8.31
C SER A 14 9.69 19.35 -7.84
N VAL A 15 8.68 19.53 -8.70
CA VAL A 15 7.29 19.16 -8.44
C VAL A 15 7.10 17.69 -8.75
N ILE A 16 6.65 16.92 -7.77
CA ILE A 16 6.42 15.48 -7.90
C ILE A 16 4.93 15.14 -8.06
N LEU A 17 4.04 15.87 -7.39
CA LEU A 17 2.60 15.68 -7.52
C LEU A 17 1.95 16.98 -7.98
N HIS A 18 1.17 16.89 -9.05
CA HIS A 18 0.60 18.04 -9.78
C HIS A 18 -0.89 18.26 -9.50
N GLY A 19 -1.39 17.88 -8.33
CA GLY A 19 -2.80 18.08 -7.97
C GLY A 19 -3.62 16.80 -8.09
N MET A 20 -3.18 15.76 -7.39
CA MET A 20 -3.85 14.46 -7.37
C MET A 20 -5.21 14.55 -6.68
N THR A 21 -6.24 14.03 -7.35
CA THR A 21 -7.61 14.00 -6.80
C THR A 21 -8.18 12.60 -6.98
N LEU A 22 -8.67 12.02 -5.88
CA LEU A 22 -9.25 10.68 -5.83
C LEU A 22 -10.40 10.65 -4.83
N ARG A 23 -11.40 9.83 -5.11
CA ARG A 23 -12.50 9.54 -4.20
C ARG A 23 -12.53 8.04 -3.92
N LEU A 24 -12.40 7.67 -2.65
CA LEU A 24 -12.37 6.28 -2.22
C LEU A 24 -13.62 6.01 -1.37
N GLU A 25 -14.44 5.08 -1.83
CA GLU A 25 -15.60 4.60 -1.09
C GLU A 25 -15.15 3.57 -0.05
N LYS A 26 -15.93 3.43 1.03
CA LYS A 26 -15.66 2.42 2.05
C LYS A 26 -15.73 1.00 1.49
N SER A 27 -14.99 0.10 2.13
CA SER A 27 -15.04 -1.35 1.84
C SER A 27 -14.62 -1.71 0.42
N LYS A 28 -13.88 -0.83 -0.25
CA LYS A 28 -13.34 -1.06 -1.60
C LYS A 28 -11.82 -1.02 -1.62
N ALA A 29 -11.23 -1.65 -2.62
CA ALA A 29 -9.81 -1.55 -2.93
C ALA A 29 -9.59 -0.78 -4.22
N TYR A 30 -8.64 0.12 -4.18
CA TYR A 30 -8.22 0.98 -5.29
C TYR A 30 -6.77 0.70 -5.62
N GLY A 31 -6.48 0.44 -6.87
CA GLY A 31 -5.13 0.22 -7.35
C GLY A 31 -4.56 1.49 -7.99
N ILE A 32 -3.31 1.78 -7.67
CA ILE A 32 -2.53 2.85 -8.32
C ILE A 32 -1.48 2.19 -9.19
N VAL A 33 -1.59 2.39 -10.50
CA VAL A 33 -0.66 1.89 -11.51
C VAL A 33 0.17 3.04 -12.05
N GLY A 34 1.42 2.80 -12.36
CA GLY A 34 2.32 3.76 -12.96
C GLY A 34 3.76 3.29 -12.90
N GLU A 35 4.61 3.86 -13.74
CA GLU A 35 6.03 3.58 -13.82
C GLU A 35 6.77 3.99 -12.54
N ASN A 36 8.03 3.54 -12.42
CA ASN A 36 8.90 3.99 -11.34
C ASN A 36 9.15 5.50 -11.48
N GLY A 37 9.04 6.22 -10.36
CA GLY A 37 9.15 7.69 -10.38
C GLY A 37 7.85 8.44 -10.70
N ALA A 38 6.75 7.78 -11.07
CA ALA A 38 5.47 8.42 -11.35
C ALA A 38 4.83 9.20 -10.17
N GLY A 39 5.36 9.04 -8.94
CA GLY A 39 4.88 9.73 -7.75
C GLY A 39 4.02 8.89 -6.81
N LYS A 40 3.84 7.57 -7.07
CA LYS A 40 3.01 6.67 -6.25
C LYS A 40 3.40 6.68 -4.78
N SER A 41 4.66 6.37 -4.46
CA SER A 41 5.18 6.33 -3.08
C SER A 41 5.12 7.70 -2.41
N THR A 42 5.31 8.79 -3.17
CA THR A 42 5.18 10.15 -2.64
C THR A 42 3.74 10.46 -2.26
N LEU A 43 2.76 10.10 -3.11
CA LEU A 43 1.34 10.23 -2.79
C LEU A 43 1.01 9.44 -1.51
N PHE A 44 1.45 8.19 -1.42
CA PHE A 44 1.18 7.31 -0.28
C PHE A 44 1.77 7.85 1.03
N ARG A 45 3.01 8.38 1.01
CA ARG A 45 3.61 9.04 2.18
C ARG A 45 2.85 10.30 2.60
N CYS A 46 2.36 11.09 1.63
CA CYS A 46 1.51 12.24 1.93
C CYS A 46 0.21 11.80 2.63
N LEU A 47 -0.48 10.78 2.10
CA LEU A 47 -1.73 10.27 2.67
C LEU A 47 -1.54 9.60 4.03
N ALA A 48 -0.39 8.98 4.26
CA ALA A 48 -0.01 8.39 5.55
C ALA A 48 0.43 9.44 6.59
N GLY A 49 0.45 10.74 6.24
CA GLY A 49 0.87 11.81 7.15
C GLY A 49 2.38 11.91 7.37
N LEU A 50 3.19 11.22 6.56
CA LEU A 50 4.65 11.21 6.68
C LEU A 50 5.32 12.36 5.94
N GLU A 51 4.59 13.04 5.07
CA GLU A 51 5.10 14.12 4.23
C GLU A 51 4.12 15.30 4.21
N HIS A 52 4.64 16.52 4.30
CA HIS A 52 3.82 17.73 4.08
C HIS A 52 3.45 17.86 2.61
N TYR A 53 2.23 18.30 2.35
CA TYR A 53 1.69 18.53 1.01
C TYR A 53 0.75 19.73 0.98
N GLN A 54 0.41 20.22 -0.20
CA GLN A 54 -0.67 21.18 -0.44
C GLN A 54 -1.91 20.43 -0.92
N GLY A 55 -3.09 20.95 -0.64
CA GLY A 55 -4.39 20.29 -0.86
C GLY A 55 -4.96 19.79 0.44
N ASN A 56 -6.01 18.98 0.37
CA ASN A 56 -6.63 18.43 1.57
C ASN A 56 -7.08 16.98 1.39
N VAL A 57 -7.10 16.26 2.49
CA VAL A 57 -7.67 14.91 2.58
C VAL A 57 -8.80 14.96 3.61
N ILE A 58 -9.99 14.55 3.19
CA ILE A 58 -11.17 14.47 4.05
C ILE A 58 -11.43 12.98 4.29
N MET A 59 -11.42 12.59 5.55
CA MET A 59 -11.75 11.24 6.00
C MET A 59 -12.54 11.33 7.32
N GLU A 60 -13.10 10.22 7.75
CA GLU A 60 -13.84 10.19 9.02
C GLU A 60 -12.92 10.51 10.19
N GLU A 61 -13.50 11.12 11.19
CA GLU A 61 -12.82 11.37 12.46
C GLU A 61 -12.36 10.02 13.06
N HIS A 62 -11.14 10.01 13.60
CA HIS A 62 -10.50 8.79 14.15
C HIS A 62 -10.26 7.65 13.16
N CYS A 63 -10.26 7.90 11.83
CA CYS A 63 -9.87 6.91 10.82
C CYS A 63 -8.43 6.43 11.07
N ARG A 64 -8.28 5.15 11.39
CA ARG A 64 -6.96 4.54 11.61
C ARG A 64 -6.35 4.14 10.27
N ILE A 65 -5.17 4.70 10.00
CA ILE A 65 -4.43 4.45 8.76
C ILE A 65 -3.33 3.44 9.03
N GLY A 66 -3.29 2.37 8.24
CA GLY A 66 -2.18 1.43 8.18
C GLY A 66 -1.35 1.68 6.93
N TYR A 67 -0.05 1.86 7.08
CA TYR A 67 0.85 2.11 5.94
C TYR A 67 1.91 1.01 5.81
N LEU A 68 2.00 0.41 4.64
CA LEU A 68 3.07 -0.50 4.24
C LEU A 68 3.96 0.18 3.20
N PRO A 69 5.20 0.52 3.50
CA PRO A 69 6.14 1.05 2.52
C PRO A 69 6.65 -0.04 1.58
N ASP A 70 7.09 0.35 0.38
CA ASP A 70 7.75 -0.58 -0.55
C ASP A 70 9.02 -1.17 0.06
N THR A 71 9.89 -0.33 0.62
CA THR A 71 11.13 -0.78 1.26
C THR A 71 10.98 -0.83 2.77
N PRO A 72 11.01 -2.03 3.39
CA PRO A 72 10.95 -2.17 4.84
C PRO A 72 12.16 -1.57 5.54
N TYR A 73 11.93 -0.79 6.59
CA TYR A 73 12.97 -0.30 7.48
C TYR A 73 12.82 -0.93 8.87
N PHE A 74 13.91 -1.39 9.43
CA PHE A 74 13.97 -1.97 10.78
C PHE A 74 15.08 -1.33 11.59
N TYR A 75 14.83 -1.10 12.86
CA TYR A 75 15.85 -0.59 13.76
C TYR A 75 16.94 -1.66 13.99
N PRO A 76 18.22 -1.26 14.02
CA PRO A 76 19.30 -2.17 14.39
C PRO A 76 19.08 -2.78 15.78
N LEU A 77 19.49 -4.03 15.97
CA LEU A 77 19.42 -4.76 17.25
C LEU A 77 18.01 -4.93 17.84
N VAL A 78 16.96 -4.78 17.03
CA VAL A 78 15.58 -5.11 17.38
C VAL A 78 15.22 -6.42 16.68
N THR A 79 14.77 -7.42 17.44
CA THR A 79 14.32 -8.71 16.89
C THR A 79 12.98 -8.56 16.19
N GLY A 80 12.60 -9.55 15.36
CA GLY A 80 11.28 -9.56 14.71
C GLY A 80 10.14 -9.49 15.73
N LYS A 81 10.27 -10.18 16.87
CA LYS A 81 9.27 -10.15 17.94
C LYS A 81 9.14 -8.77 18.58
N GLU A 82 10.26 -8.18 18.98
CA GLU A 82 10.29 -6.82 19.56
C GLU A 82 9.74 -5.77 18.58
N PHE A 83 10.00 -5.93 17.29
CA PHE A 83 9.42 -5.05 16.28
C PHE A 83 7.89 -5.14 16.23
N LEU A 84 7.32 -6.35 16.28
CA LEU A 84 5.86 -6.53 16.33
C LEU A 84 5.26 -5.94 17.60
N GLU A 85 5.87 -6.21 18.75
CA GLU A 85 5.46 -5.65 20.04
C GLU A 85 5.49 -4.12 20.03
N PHE A 86 6.53 -3.53 19.43
CA PHE A 86 6.64 -2.08 19.26
C PHE A 86 5.51 -1.53 18.37
N CYS A 87 5.24 -2.15 17.21
CA CYS A 87 4.18 -1.72 16.30
C CYS A 87 2.79 -1.77 16.97
N LEU A 88 2.49 -2.82 17.73
CA LEU A 88 1.21 -2.96 18.41
C LEU A 88 1.08 -1.96 19.55
N LYS A 89 2.13 -1.75 20.35
CA LYS A 89 2.16 -0.71 21.39
C LYS A 89 1.95 0.68 20.81
N ALA A 90 2.63 1.01 19.71
CA ALA A 90 2.47 2.30 19.04
C ALA A 90 1.04 2.52 18.51
N ALA A 91 0.36 1.44 18.14
CA ALA A 91 -1.05 1.45 17.73
C ALA A 91 -2.04 1.40 18.92
N HIS A 92 -1.55 1.44 20.17
CA HIS A 92 -2.35 1.27 21.39
C HIS A 92 -3.19 -0.01 21.41
N LEU A 93 -2.66 -1.09 20.82
CA LEU A 93 -3.30 -2.40 20.77
C LEU A 93 -2.69 -3.34 21.83
N PRO A 94 -3.51 -4.24 22.39
CA PRO A 94 -2.98 -5.31 23.22
C PRO A 94 -2.00 -6.15 22.41
N CYS A 95 -0.94 -6.60 23.05
CA CYS A 95 0.07 -7.45 22.44
C CYS A 95 0.33 -8.65 23.34
N THR A 96 -0.17 -9.80 22.95
CA THR A 96 0.13 -11.06 23.63
C THR A 96 1.08 -11.90 22.78
N GLY A 97 1.98 -12.64 23.42
CA GLY A 97 2.86 -13.59 22.73
C GLY A 97 2.07 -14.67 21.99
N GLU A 98 0.87 -14.99 22.45
CA GLU A 98 -0.02 -15.97 21.83
C GLU A 98 -0.56 -15.45 20.47
N GLU A 99 -1.03 -14.21 20.41
CA GLU A 99 -1.48 -13.58 19.16
C GLU A 99 -0.35 -13.48 18.15
N ILE A 100 0.86 -13.05 18.57
CA ILE A 100 2.03 -13.02 17.71
C ILE A 100 2.31 -14.42 17.13
N ASN A 101 2.31 -15.45 17.98
CA ASN A 101 2.55 -16.82 17.54
C ASN A 101 1.45 -17.34 16.60
N GLN A 102 0.20 -16.97 16.83
CA GLN A 102 -0.92 -17.34 15.94
C GLN A 102 -0.74 -16.74 14.53
N TYR A 103 -0.40 -15.47 14.43
CA TYR A 103 -0.08 -14.85 13.14
C TYR A 103 1.19 -15.45 12.50
N ASN A 104 2.20 -15.75 13.32
CA ASN A 104 3.44 -16.32 12.80
C ASN A 104 3.29 -17.74 12.23
N LYS A 105 2.22 -18.47 12.55
CA LYS A 105 1.89 -19.73 11.87
C LYS A 105 1.62 -19.55 10.37
N LEU A 106 1.28 -18.33 9.93
CA LEU A 106 1.05 -18.01 8.52
C LEU A 106 2.36 -17.63 7.79
N PHE A 107 3.33 -17.07 8.52
CA PHE A 107 4.54 -16.49 7.93
C PHE A 107 5.81 -17.27 8.21
N HIS A 108 5.82 -18.12 9.25
CA HIS A 108 6.95 -18.96 9.68
C HIS A 108 8.28 -18.20 9.85
N LEU A 109 8.21 -16.95 10.39
CA LEU A 109 9.38 -16.11 10.58
C LEU A 109 10.17 -16.50 11.84
N PRO A 110 11.52 -16.43 11.82
CA PRO A 110 12.36 -16.63 13.00
C PRO A 110 12.36 -15.38 13.90
N LEU A 111 11.25 -15.15 14.61
CA LEU A 111 10.96 -13.90 15.33
C LEU A 111 12.00 -13.51 16.40
N ASN A 112 12.79 -14.47 16.91
CA ASN A 112 13.88 -14.20 17.85
C ASN A 112 15.17 -13.72 17.17
N SER A 113 15.20 -13.65 15.84
CA SER A 113 16.34 -13.16 15.06
C SER A 113 16.14 -11.70 14.63
N TYR A 114 17.24 -11.01 14.38
CA TYR A 114 17.22 -9.64 13.86
C TYR A 114 16.78 -9.62 12.39
N PRO A 115 15.91 -8.68 11.98
CA PRO A 115 15.50 -8.53 10.58
C PRO A 115 16.65 -8.25 9.60
N SER A 116 17.80 -7.80 10.08
CA SER A 116 19.04 -7.68 9.27
C SER A 116 19.50 -9.02 8.68
N LYS A 117 19.15 -10.15 9.32
CA LYS A 117 19.44 -11.52 8.88
C LYS A 117 18.35 -12.11 7.97
N TYR A 118 17.23 -11.40 7.80
CA TYR A 118 16.11 -11.88 7.00
C TYR A 118 16.37 -11.63 5.50
N SER A 119 15.83 -12.52 4.66
CA SER A 119 15.70 -12.23 3.22
C SER A 119 14.79 -11.03 2.99
N LEU A 120 14.79 -10.46 1.77
CA LEU A 120 13.88 -9.37 1.41
C LEU A 120 12.42 -9.77 1.63
N GLY A 121 12.02 -10.97 1.18
CA GLY A 121 10.68 -11.52 1.38
C GLY A 121 10.32 -11.67 2.84
N MET A 122 11.20 -12.21 3.68
CA MET A 122 10.97 -12.33 5.12
C MET A 122 10.79 -10.97 5.80
N ARG A 123 11.56 -9.95 5.40
CA ARG A 123 11.38 -8.58 5.88
C ARG A 123 10.03 -8.01 5.48
N LYS A 124 9.59 -8.25 4.24
CA LYS A 124 8.26 -7.84 3.77
C LYS A 124 7.16 -8.56 4.55
N CYS A 125 7.29 -9.88 4.77
CA CYS A 125 6.37 -10.66 5.59
C CYS A 125 6.27 -10.13 7.02
N LEU A 126 7.38 -9.72 7.65
CA LEU A 126 7.35 -9.16 9.00
C LEU A 126 6.56 -7.83 9.06
N MET A 127 6.76 -6.95 8.06
CA MET A 127 5.96 -5.71 7.95
C MET A 127 4.49 -6.00 7.71
N LEU A 128 4.18 -6.96 6.80
CA LEU A 128 2.80 -7.39 6.56
C LEU A 128 2.16 -7.96 7.82
N MET A 129 2.88 -8.81 8.56
CA MET A 129 2.40 -9.36 9.82
C MET A 129 2.07 -8.25 10.82
N ALA A 130 2.96 -7.26 11.00
CA ALA A 130 2.71 -6.10 11.85
C ALA A 130 1.46 -5.31 11.41
N LEU A 131 1.27 -5.11 10.11
CA LEU A 131 0.11 -4.41 9.56
C LEU A 131 -1.18 -5.22 9.72
N MET A 132 -1.13 -6.54 9.49
CA MET A 132 -2.29 -7.44 9.60
C MET A 132 -2.80 -7.56 11.04
N MET A 133 -1.93 -7.45 12.03
CA MET A 133 -2.29 -7.47 13.45
C MET A 133 -2.96 -6.14 13.88
N GLN A 134 -2.79 -5.06 13.11
CA GLN A 134 -3.44 -3.78 13.33
C GLN A 134 -4.77 -3.75 12.57
N LYS A 135 -5.87 -3.46 13.28
CA LYS A 135 -7.18 -3.30 12.66
C LYS A 135 -7.35 -1.85 12.21
N CYS A 136 -6.98 -1.55 10.97
CA CYS A 136 -7.10 -0.21 10.40
C CYS A 136 -8.36 -0.07 9.54
N ASP A 137 -8.84 1.18 9.41
CA ASP A 137 -10.00 1.52 8.58
C ASP A 137 -9.57 1.79 7.13
N PHE A 138 -8.35 2.32 6.98
CA PHE A 138 -7.74 2.61 5.68
C PHE A 138 -6.32 2.04 5.60
N TYR A 139 -6.08 1.19 4.63
CA TYR A 139 -4.77 0.60 4.36
C TYR A 139 -4.17 1.21 3.11
N ILE A 140 -2.96 1.74 3.24
CA ILE A 140 -2.13 2.26 2.15
C ILE A 140 -0.95 1.32 1.99
N MET A 141 -0.81 0.67 0.83
CA MET A 141 0.17 -0.39 0.62
C MET A 141 0.98 -0.12 -0.64
N ASP A 142 2.26 0.20 -0.45
CA ASP A 142 3.18 0.51 -1.55
C ASP A 142 3.90 -0.76 -2.00
N GLU A 143 3.61 -1.20 -3.24
CA GLU A 143 4.16 -2.43 -3.87
C GLU A 143 4.13 -3.65 -2.93
N PRO A 144 2.97 -4.00 -2.34
CA PRO A 144 2.90 -5.01 -1.29
C PRO A 144 3.24 -6.44 -1.76
N PHE A 145 3.14 -6.70 -3.05
CA PHE A 145 3.39 -8.02 -3.64
C PHE A 145 4.86 -8.27 -3.96
N ASN A 146 5.68 -7.23 -4.01
CA ASN A 146 7.11 -7.34 -4.32
C ASN A 146 7.84 -8.14 -3.25
N GLY A 147 8.59 -9.16 -3.70
CA GLY A 147 9.40 -10.01 -2.81
C GLY A 147 8.63 -11.09 -2.07
N LEU A 148 7.30 -11.20 -2.26
CA LEU A 148 6.51 -12.33 -1.77
C LEU A 148 6.62 -13.52 -2.73
N ASP A 149 6.62 -14.72 -2.17
CA ASP A 149 6.39 -15.94 -2.92
C ASP A 149 4.90 -16.12 -3.25
N VAL A 150 4.58 -17.17 -4.01
CA VAL A 150 3.19 -17.45 -4.43
C VAL A 150 2.24 -17.59 -3.24
N ALA A 151 2.68 -18.26 -2.18
CA ALA A 151 1.88 -18.47 -0.98
C ALA A 151 1.60 -17.14 -0.26
N GLY A 152 2.63 -16.29 -0.12
CA GLY A 152 2.50 -14.94 0.45
C GLY A 152 1.57 -14.04 -0.34
N VAL A 153 1.61 -14.10 -1.68
CA VAL A 153 0.68 -13.35 -2.55
C VAL A 153 -0.76 -13.80 -2.34
N ILE A 154 -1.02 -15.12 -2.30
CA ILE A 154 -2.37 -15.66 -2.04
C ILE A 154 -2.86 -15.22 -0.66
N LEU A 155 -2.05 -15.41 0.38
CA LEU A 155 -2.39 -15.02 1.75
C LEU A 155 -2.75 -13.53 1.84
N LEU A 156 -1.96 -12.66 1.20
CA LEU A 156 -2.21 -11.23 1.21
C LEU A 156 -3.52 -10.87 0.49
N LYS A 157 -3.77 -11.47 -0.68
CA LYS A 157 -5.02 -11.25 -1.43
C LYS A 157 -6.25 -11.67 -0.62
N ASP A 158 -6.22 -12.85 -0.03
CA ASP A 158 -7.32 -13.36 0.81
C ASP A 158 -7.56 -12.46 2.02
N TRP A 159 -6.49 -11.99 2.66
CA TRP A 159 -6.58 -11.07 3.77
C TRP A 159 -7.19 -9.72 3.35
N ILE A 160 -6.80 -9.15 2.20
CA ILE A 160 -7.39 -7.91 1.67
C ILE A 160 -8.89 -8.10 1.43
N VAL A 161 -9.30 -9.20 0.77
CA VAL A 161 -10.71 -9.51 0.52
C VAL A 161 -11.49 -9.63 1.83
N LYS A 162 -10.95 -10.33 2.82
CA LYS A 162 -11.55 -10.46 4.15
C LYS A 162 -11.71 -9.09 4.82
N ARG A 163 -10.66 -8.28 4.86
CA ARG A 163 -10.69 -6.95 5.51
C ARG A 163 -11.65 -5.98 4.82
N LYS A 164 -11.78 -6.03 3.49
CA LYS A 164 -12.81 -5.28 2.75
C LYS A 164 -14.22 -5.63 3.22
N ARG A 165 -14.53 -6.93 3.36
CA ARG A 165 -15.82 -7.38 3.88
C ARG A 165 -16.09 -6.91 5.31
N GLU A 166 -15.05 -6.71 6.09
CA GLU A 166 -15.12 -6.17 7.45
C GLU A 166 -15.18 -4.63 7.50
N GLY A 167 -15.20 -3.95 6.35
CA GLY A 167 -15.39 -2.49 6.26
C GLY A 167 -14.14 -1.69 5.93
N SER A 168 -12.96 -2.29 5.86
CA SER A 168 -11.72 -1.58 5.56
C SER A 168 -11.62 -1.18 4.09
N THR A 169 -10.99 -0.03 3.84
CA THR A 169 -10.69 0.51 2.49
C THR A 169 -9.21 0.35 2.20
N PHE A 170 -8.86 0.09 0.95
CA PHE A 170 -7.48 -0.14 0.52
C PHE A 170 -7.09 0.79 -0.62
N LEU A 171 -5.85 1.30 -0.55
CA LEU A 171 -5.17 1.98 -1.65
C LEU A 171 -3.83 1.27 -1.85
N ILE A 172 -3.64 0.64 -3.00
CA ILE A 172 -2.54 -0.30 -3.26
C ILE A 172 -1.82 0.12 -4.52
N SER A 173 -0.50 0.31 -4.48
CA SER A 173 0.30 0.50 -5.68
C SER A 173 0.84 -0.83 -6.21
N SER A 174 0.94 -0.93 -7.53
CA SER A 174 1.76 -1.94 -8.19
C SER A 174 2.16 -1.49 -9.59
N HIS A 175 3.34 -1.89 -10.03
CA HIS A 175 3.74 -1.82 -11.42
C HIS A 175 3.26 -3.06 -12.21
N ILE A 176 2.72 -4.07 -11.54
CA ILE A 176 2.16 -5.29 -12.14
C ILE A 176 0.63 -5.19 -12.11
N ILE A 177 0.03 -4.86 -13.24
CA ILE A 177 -1.42 -4.63 -13.38
C ILE A 177 -2.23 -5.86 -12.95
N SER A 178 -1.81 -7.06 -13.36
CA SER A 178 -2.49 -8.31 -13.03
C SER A 178 -2.50 -8.65 -11.54
N ALA A 179 -1.60 -8.07 -10.75
CA ALA A 179 -1.62 -8.22 -9.30
C ALA A 179 -2.82 -7.49 -8.66
N LEU A 180 -3.25 -6.39 -9.26
CA LEU A 180 -4.32 -5.51 -8.76
C LEU A 180 -5.72 -5.88 -9.28
N THR A 181 -5.82 -6.32 -10.56
CA THR A 181 -7.11 -6.55 -11.22
C THR A 181 -7.99 -7.63 -10.56
N GLY A 182 -7.40 -8.50 -9.75
CA GLY A 182 -8.17 -9.52 -9.01
C GLY A 182 -8.69 -9.08 -7.64
N ILE A 183 -8.32 -7.89 -7.16
CA ILE A 183 -8.65 -7.41 -5.81
C ILE A 183 -9.18 -5.97 -5.76
N CYS A 184 -8.84 -5.14 -6.74
CA CYS A 184 -9.26 -3.74 -6.81
C CYS A 184 -10.47 -3.57 -7.73
N GLU A 185 -11.45 -2.80 -7.29
CA GLU A 185 -12.64 -2.43 -8.07
C GLU A 185 -12.32 -1.31 -9.08
N THR A 186 -11.35 -0.49 -8.74
CA THR A 186 -10.94 0.67 -9.55
C THR A 186 -9.42 0.70 -9.63
N LEU A 187 -8.89 0.97 -10.81
CA LEU A 187 -7.47 1.20 -11.06
C LEU A 187 -7.25 2.62 -11.59
N ALA A 188 -6.34 3.35 -11.00
CA ALA A 188 -5.97 4.69 -11.45
C ALA A 188 -4.54 4.69 -11.97
N TYR A 189 -4.34 5.18 -13.19
CA TYR A 189 -3.02 5.34 -13.80
C TYR A 189 -2.45 6.70 -13.47
N ILE A 190 -1.24 6.69 -12.91
CA ILE A 190 -0.45 7.87 -12.62
C ILE A 190 0.78 7.92 -13.52
N HIS A 191 1.00 9.06 -14.15
CA HIS A 191 2.17 9.35 -14.97
C HIS A 191 2.70 10.74 -14.63
N GLN A 192 4.02 10.87 -14.40
CA GLN A 192 4.68 12.14 -14.07
C GLN A 192 3.92 13.00 -13.04
N GLY A 193 3.47 12.38 -11.94
CA GLY A 193 2.76 13.05 -10.86
C GLY A 193 1.35 13.54 -11.19
N LYS A 194 0.75 13.07 -12.29
CA LYS A 194 -0.63 13.39 -12.68
C LYS A 194 -1.48 12.14 -12.77
N MET A 195 -2.76 12.28 -12.41
CA MET A 195 -3.76 11.25 -12.65
C MET A 195 -4.16 11.31 -14.13
N MET A 196 -3.90 10.25 -14.88
CA MET A 196 -4.16 10.22 -16.32
C MET A 196 -5.51 9.63 -16.65
N LYS A 197 -5.83 8.47 -16.07
CA LYS A 197 -7.08 7.76 -16.33
C LYS A 197 -7.46 6.87 -15.14
N THR A 198 -8.75 6.64 -14.98
CA THR A 198 -9.29 5.68 -14.02
C THR A 198 -10.05 4.60 -14.79
N TYR A 199 -9.89 3.34 -14.38
CA TYR A 199 -10.51 2.16 -14.98
C TYR A 199 -11.39 1.48 -13.95
N GLU A 200 -12.63 1.18 -14.33
CA GLU A 200 -13.63 0.53 -13.46
C GLU A 200 -14.31 -0.63 -14.17
N GLY A 201 -14.76 -1.62 -13.42
CA GLY A 201 -15.54 -2.73 -13.93
C GLY A 201 -14.87 -3.45 -15.11
N LYS A 202 -15.53 -3.47 -16.27
CA LYS A 202 -15.04 -4.16 -17.49
C LYS A 202 -13.79 -3.52 -18.12
N GLU A 203 -13.48 -2.28 -17.77
CA GLU A 203 -12.27 -1.60 -18.25
C GLU A 203 -11.04 -1.92 -17.40
N ALA A 204 -11.24 -2.41 -16.17
CA ALA A 204 -10.16 -2.79 -15.26
C ALA A 204 -9.55 -4.16 -15.62
N VAL A 205 -9.32 -4.40 -16.91
CA VAL A 205 -8.71 -5.62 -17.45
C VAL A 205 -7.27 -5.33 -17.85
N PRO A 206 -6.27 -6.17 -17.50
CA PRO A 206 -4.86 -5.92 -17.75
C PRO A 206 -4.56 -5.50 -19.18
N LYS A 207 -5.10 -6.20 -20.18
CA LYS A 207 -4.86 -5.92 -21.58
C LYS A 207 -5.36 -4.53 -22.03
N VAL A 208 -6.54 -4.11 -21.57
CA VAL A 208 -7.10 -2.78 -21.87
C VAL A 208 -6.21 -1.67 -21.30
N ILE A 209 -5.77 -1.87 -20.08
CA ILE A 209 -4.89 -0.91 -19.39
C ILE A 209 -3.53 -0.84 -20.08
N GLU A 210 -2.91 -1.99 -20.39
CA GLU A 210 -1.61 -2.06 -21.07
C GLU A 210 -1.65 -1.40 -22.47
N ASP A 211 -2.72 -1.61 -23.24
CA ASP A 211 -2.87 -1.00 -24.56
C ASP A 211 -3.07 0.52 -24.48
N ASP A 212 -3.73 1.02 -23.44
CA ASP A 212 -3.83 2.45 -23.18
C ASP A 212 -2.50 3.04 -22.72
N LEU A 213 -1.77 2.36 -21.84
CA LEU A 213 -0.45 2.80 -21.36
C LEU A 213 0.55 2.94 -22.51
N LYS A 214 0.56 2.00 -23.46
CA LYS A 214 1.40 2.10 -24.67
C LYS A 214 1.14 3.40 -25.44
N LYS A 215 -0.12 3.84 -25.53
CA LYS A 215 -0.47 5.09 -26.20
C LYS A 215 0.08 6.33 -25.47
N TYR A 216 0.13 6.31 -24.14
CA TYR A 216 0.72 7.40 -23.36
C TYR A 216 2.24 7.42 -23.47
N ILE A 217 2.89 6.26 -23.33
CA ILE A 217 4.35 6.12 -23.40
C ILE A 217 4.87 6.46 -24.83
N LEU A 218 4.23 5.93 -25.88
CA LEU A 218 4.67 6.14 -27.28
C LEU A 218 4.36 7.55 -27.82
N LYS A 219 3.51 8.34 -27.15
CA LYS A 219 3.24 9.74 -27.56
C LYS A 219 4.26 10.73 -27.01
N GLU A 220 5.08 10.35 -26.07
CA GLU A 220 6.16 11.19 -25.50
C GLU A 220 7.49 11.03 -26.25
N ASP A 221 7.63 9.98 -27.09
CA ASP A 221 8.84 9.69 -27.87
C ASP A 221 8.78 10.28 -29.33
N ILE A 222 7.80 11.13 -29.63
CA ILE A 222 7.65 11.87 -30.89
C ILE A 222 7.56 13.38 -30.60
#